data_8e04c36027aa3499c60b5845d02015d3
#
_entry.id   8e04c36027aa3499c60b5845d02015d3
#
_cell.length_a   1.000
_cell.length_b   1.000
_cell.length_c   1.000
_cell.angle_alpha   90.00
_cell.angle_beta   90.00
_cell.angle_gamma   90.00
#
_symmetry.space_group_name_H-M   'P 1'
#
loop_
_entity.id
_entity.type
_entity.pdbx_description
1 polymer ?
#
loop_
_entity_poly.entity_id
_entity_poly.type
_entity_poly.pdbx_seq_one_letter_code
_entity_poly.pdbx_strand_id
1 'polypeptide(L)'
;MVKALNEEQVAKTKVNLDSISGIEVKATLKRFSLYEENFAHILGYVGDVSSEEIQDDIELADLQNLQIGKTGIEKKFDAILRGKPGVQTQERDVKGKLVRVLDTEGAEDGQNIYLSIDKELQLFINR
;
A
#
# COMPACT_ATOMS: atom_id res chain seq x y z
N MET A 1 13.25 -5.42 7.91
CA MET A 1 13.48 -3.99 7.62
C MET A 1 12.99 -3.75 6.20
N VAL A 2 11.96 -2.94 6.02
CA VAL A 2 11.42 -2.60 4.69
C VAL A 2 12.09 -1.29 4.25
N LYS A 3 12.63 -1.24 3.03
CA LYS A 3 13.22 -0.04 2.44
C LYS A 3 12.66 0.13 1.03
N ALA A 4 12.12 1.31 0.72
CA ALA A 4 11.73 1.64 -0.64
C ALA A 4 12.98 1.74 -1.53
N LEU A 5 12.99 0.99 -2.63
CA LEU A 5 14.06 0.95 -3.61
C LEU A 5 13.59 1.61 -4.91
N ASN A 6 14.48 2.34 -5.57
CA ASN A 6 14.24 2.79 -6.93
C ASN A 6 14.52 1.66 -7.94
N GLU A 7 14.17 1.86 -9.22
CA GLU A 7 14.30 0.83 -10.27
C GLU A 7 15.74 0.32 -10.44
N GLU A 8 16.72 1.21 -10.37
CA GLU A 8 18.13 0.84 -10.49
C GLU A 8 18.60 -0.01 -9.30
N GLN A 9 18.16 0.34 -8.09
CA GLN A 9 18.46 -0.43 -6.88
C GLN A 9 17.77 -1.79 -6.91
N VAL A 10 16.52 -1.86 -7.42
CA VAL A 10 15.80 -3.12 -7.61
C VAL A 10 16.56 -4.03 -8.59
N ALA A 11 17.03 -3.49 -9.72
CA ALA A 11 17.80 -4.27 -10.70
C ALA A 11 19.10 -4.82 -10.10
N LYS A 12 19.88 -3.98 -9.40
CA LYS A 12 21.11 -4.38 -8.71
C LYS A 12 20.84 -5.43 -7.62
N THR A 13 19.76 -5.28 -6.87
CA THR A 13 19.41 -6.24 -5.80
C THR A 13 19.01 -7.58 -6.41
N LYS A 14 18.18 -7.59 -7.47
CA LYS A 14 17.74 -8.82 -8.13
C LYS A 14 18.89 -9.66 -8.68
N VAL A 15 19.91 -9.03 -9.25
CA VAL A 15 21.09 -9.72 -9.77
C VAL A 15 21.88 -10.44 -8.67
N ASN A 16 21.87 -9.91 -7.44
CA ASN A 16 22.61 -10.45 -6.30
C ASN A 16 21.77 -11.32 -5.35
N LEU A 17 20.46 -11.46 -5.62
CA LEU A 17 19.54 -12.20 -4.73
C LEU A 17 19.91 -13.68 -4.55
N ASP A 18 20.48 -14.31 -5.58
CA ASP A 18 20.88 -15.72 -5.52
C ASP A 18 22.01 -15.97 -4.50
N SER A 19 22.77 -14.93 -4.17
CA SER A 19 23.89 -14.99 -3.20
C SER A 19 23.49 -14.57 -1.78
N ILE A 20 22.28 -14.01 -1.58
CA ILE A 20 21.84 -13.46 -0.29
C ILE A 20 20.54 -14.15 0.13
N SER A 21 20.59 -14.98 1.16
CA SER A 21 19.40 -15.59 1.72
C SER A 21 18.64 -14.63 2.65
N GLY A 22 17.31 -14.72 2.66
CA GLY A 22 16.44 -13.95 3.56
C GLY A 22 16.05 -12.57 3.06
N ILE A 23 16.34 -12.24 1.78
CA ILE A 23 15.89 -11.00 1.15
C ILE A 23 14.88 -11.34 0.05
N GLU A 24 13.76 -10.64 0.06
CA GLU A 24 12.74 -10.71 -0.98
C GLU A 24 12.47 -9.29 -1.51
N VAL A 25 12.42 -9.14 -2.83
CA VAL A 25 12.05 -7.87 -3.48
C VAL A 25 10.64 -8.00 -4.01
N LYS A 26 9.73 -7.23 -3.40
CA LYS A 26 8.31 -7.16 -3.81
C LYS A 26 8.00 -5.81 -4.43
N ALA A 27 7.26 -5.82 -5.54
CA ALA A 27 6.63 -4.62 -6.05
C ALA A 27 5.41 -4.29 -5.19
N THR A 28 5.31 -3.04 -4.76
CA THR A 28 4.16 -2.53 -4.01
C THR A 28 3.59 -1.30 -4.70
N LEU A 29 2.29 -1.13 -4.62
CA LEU A 29 1.63 0.07 -5.09
C LEU A 29 1.85 1.19 -4.06
N LYS A 30 2.13 2.38 -4.54
CA LYS A 30 2.23 3.58 -3.71
C LYS A 30 1.20 4.59 -4.16
N ARG A 31 0.49 5.20 -3.21
CA ARG A 31 -0.40 6.31 -3.50
C ARG A 31 0.40 7.49 -4.05
N PHE A 32 -0.06 8.06 -5.14
CA PHE A 32 0.56 9.22 -5.78
C PHE A 32 -0.49 10.30 -5.99
N SER A 33 -0.19 11.54 -5.60
CA SER A 33 -1.03 12.70 -5.84
C SER A 33 -0.39 13.60 -6.89
N LEU A 34 -1.14 13.91 -7.94
CA LEU A 34 -0.71 14.83 -9.01
C LEU A 34 -0.63 16.30 -8.56
N TYR A 35 -1.41 16.66 -7.55
CA TYR A 35 -1.57 18.03 -7.08
C TYR A 35 -1.43 18.09 -5.55
N GLU A 36 -0.40 17.45 -5.01
CA GLU A 36 -0.21 17.26 -3.57
C GLU A 36 -0.27 18.57 -2.80
N GLU A 37 0.45 19.61 -3.26
CA GLU A 37 0.51 20.91 -2.58
C GLU A 37 -0.86 21.61 -2.52
N ASN A 38 -1.70 21.44 -3.53
CA ASN A 38 -2.97 22.16 -3.64
C ASN A 38 -4.13 21.43 -2.94
N PHE A 39 -4.06 20.10 -2.82
CA PHE A 39 -5.16 19.27 -2.33
C PHE A 39 -4.83 18.48 -1.07
N ALA A 40 -3.60 18.57 -0.54
CA ALA A 40 -3.16 17.77 0.61
C ALA A 40 -4.10 17.85 1.82
N HIS A 41 -4.61 19.05 2.13
CA HIS A 41 -5.53 19.30 3.25
C HIS A 41 -6.92 18.68 3.06
N ILE A 42 -7.34 18.45 1.81
CA ILE A 42 -8.62 17.83 1.45
C ILE A 42 -8.46 16.32 1.33
N LEU A 43 -7.50 15.90 0.51
CA LEU A 43 -7.25 14.48 0.24
C LEU A 43 -6.71 13.78 1.48
N GLY A 44 -5.83 14.44 2.21
CA GLY A 44 -5.10 13.83 3.30
C GLY A 44 -3.90 13.01 2.81
N TYR A 45 -3.45 12.11 3.63
CA TYR A 45 -2.33 11.23 3.31
C TYR A 45 -2.57 9.80 3.82
N VAL A 46 -1.80 8.89 3.27
CA VAL A 46 -1.76 7.48 3.69
C VAL A 46 -0.49 7.21 4.51
N GLY A 47 -0.57 6.26 5.41
CA GLY A 47 0.57 5.83 6.24
C GLY A 47 0.41 4.40 6.70
N ASP A 48 1.48 3.87 7.28
CA ASP A 48 1.49 2.49 7.78
C ASP A 48 0.48 2.32 8.94
N VAL A 49 -0.10 1.13 9.04
CA VAL A 49 -1.04 0.78 10.13
C VAL A 49 -0.31 0.79 11.46
N SER A 50 -0.84 1.51 12.44
CA SER A 50 -0.29 1.55 13.80
C SER A 50 -0.87 0.44 14.67
N SER A 51 -0.15 0.10 15.76
CA SER A 51 -0.63 -0.90 16.73
C SER A 51 -1.93 -0.49 17.43
N GLU A 52 -2.17 0.81 17.60
CA GLU A 52 -3.39 1.35 18.18
C GLU A 52 -4.59 1.14 17.25
N GLU A 53 -4.41 1.40 15.96
CA GLU A 53 -5.45 1.20 14.94
C GLU A 53 -5.84 -0.28 14.79
N ILE A 54 -4.89 -1.20 14.96
CA ILE A 54 -5.19 -2.65 14.96
C ILE A 54 -6.03 -3.05 16.18
N GLN A 55 -5.87 -2.38 17.33
CA GLN A 55 -6.70 -2.65 18.50
C GLN A 55 -8.14 -2.17 18.31
N ASP A 56 -8.32 -1.07 17.57
CA ASP A 56 -9.65 -0.52 17.29
C ASP A 56 -10.36 -1.29 16.18
N ASP A 57 -9.60 -1.82 15.22
CA ASP A 57 -10.12 -2.58 14.07
C ASP A 57 -9.20 -3.78 13.77
N ILE A 58 -9.65 -4.96 14.17
CA ILE A 58 -8.88 -6.20 14.04
C ILE A 58 -8.65 -6.60 12.58
N GLU A 59 -9.50 -6.15 11.63
CA GLU A 59 -9.32 -6.42 10.20
C GLU A 59 -8.06 -5.73 9.67
N LEU A 60 -7.59 -4.68 10.33
CA LEU A 60 -6.34 -4.01 9.97
C LEU A 60 -5.09 -4.84 10.28
N ALA A 61 -5.20 -5.86 11.12
CA ALA A 61 -4.07 -6.74 11.44
C ALA A 61 -3.53 -7.47 10.20
N ASP A 62 -4.42 -7.85 9.29
CA ASP A 62 -4.06 -8.51 8.03
C ASP A 62 -3.44 -7.52 7.02
N LEU A 63 -3.56 -6.22 7.28
CA LEU A 63 -3.09 -5.12 6.45
C LEU A 63 -1.76 -4.51 6.90
N GLN A 64 -1.03 -5.14 7.83
CA GLN A 64 0.19 -4.59 8.45
C GLN A 64 1.27 -4.15 7.45
N ASN A 65 1.25 -4.65 6.22
CA ASN A 65 2.19 -4.27 5.15
C ASN A 65 1.57 -3.32 4.12
N LEU A 66 0.37 -2.84 4.36
CA LEU A 66 -0.35 -1.92 3.50
C LEU A 66 -0.48 -0.54 4.17
N GLN A 67 -0.64 0.47 3.37
CA GLN A 67 -0.89 1.83 3.85
C GLN A 67 -2.39 2.08 3.94
N ILE A 68 -2.81 2.76 5.00
CA ILE A 68 -4.19 3.18 5.21
C ILE A 68 -4.29 4.71 5.23
N GLY A 69 -5.47 5.24 4.98
CA GLY A 69 -5.74 6.67 5.04
C GLY A 69 -5.67 7.19 6.48
N LYS A 70 -4.82 8.18 6.74
CA LYS A 70 -4.62 8.79 8.07
C LYS A 70 -5.47 10.03 8.30
N THR A 71 -5.70 10.81 7.27
CA THR A 71 -6.47 12.07 7.35
C THR A 71 -7.31 12.27 6.09
N GLY A 72 -8.21 13.26 6.14
CA GLY A 72 -8.97 13.74 4.99
C GLY A 72 -9.86 12.69 4.34
N ILE A 73 -9.99 12.78 3.04
CA ILE A 73 -10.76 11.87 2.19
C ILE A 73 -10.16 10.46 2.21
N GLU A 74 -8.83 10.35 2.20
CA GLU A 74 -8.13 9.07 2.29
C GLU A 74 -8.56 8.28 3.54
N LYS A 75 -8.68 8.93 4.70
CA LYS A 75 -9.15 8.29 5.94
C LYS A 75 -10.64 7.95 5.87
N LYS A 76 -11.47 8.90 5.43
CA LYS A 76 -12.93 8.74 5.46
C LYS A 76 -13.42 7.63 4.54
N PHE A 77 -12.75 7.44 3.41
CA PHE A 77 -13.14 6.49 2.37
C PHE A 77 -12.09 5.39 2.18
N ASP A 78 -11.22 5.17 3.17
CA ASP A 78 -10.13 4.21 3.10
C ASP A 78 -10.59 2.81 2.66
N ALA A 79 -11.62 2.26 3.27
CA ALA A 79 -12.15 0.93 2.95
C ALA A 79 -12.62 0.80 1.48
N ILE A 80 -13.17 1.90 0.92
CA ILE A 80 -13.63 1.92 -0.48
C ILE A 80 -12.44 2.07 -1.43
N LEU A 81 -11.50 2.96 -1.11
CA LEU A 81 -10.33 3.25 -1.93
C LEU A 81 -9.30 2.13 -1.94
N ARG A 82 -9.16 1.43 -0.82
CA ARG A 82 -8.18 0.37 -0.63
C ARG A 82 -8.58 -0.92 -1.35
N GLY A 83 -9.90 -1.22 -1.44
CA GLY A 83 -10.39 -2.52 -1.88
C GLY A 83 -10.06 -3.63 -0.88
N LYS A 84 -9.93 -4.86 -1.37
CA LYS A 84 -9.60 -6.01 -0.54
C LYS A 84 -8.27 -6.63 -0.98
N PRO A 85 -7.34 -6.88 -0.05
CA PRO A 85 -6.09 -7.55 -0.38
C PRO A 85 -6.35 -9.01 -0.77
N GLY A 86 -5.59 -9.50 -1.73
CA GLY A 86 -5.56 -10.93 -2.03
C GLY A 86 -4.78 -11.68 -0.95
N VAL A 87 -5.17 -12.91 -0.69
CA VAL A 87 -4.53 -13.80 0.29
C VAL A 87 -3.97 -15.02 -0.44
N GLN A 88 -2.72 -15.36 -0.16
CA GLN A 88 -2.10 -16.55 -0.68
C GLN A 88 -1.56 -17.44 0.45
N THR A 89 -2.12 -18.62 0.58
CA THR A 89 -1.65 -19.63 1.53
C THR A 89 -0.54 -20.47 0.91
N GLN A 90 0.63 -20.45 1.53
CA GLN A 90 1.83 -21.14 1.04
C GLN A 90 2.35 -22.12 2.05
N GLU A 91 2.77 -23.30 1.58
CA GLU A 91 3.54 -24.26 2.37
C GLU A 91 5.03 -23.97 2.18
N ARG A 92 5.77 -23.81 3.28
CA ARG A 92 7.21 -23.59 3.27
C ARG A 92 7.92 -24.67 4.09
N ASP A 93 9.14 -25.03 3.68
CA ASP A 93 9.99 -25.94 4.44
C ASP A 93 10.59 -25.26 5.69
N VAL A 94 11.28 -26.06 6.50
CA VAL A 94 11.95 -25.56 7.73
C VAL A 94 13.04 -24.50 7.46
N LYS A 95 13.49 -24.36 6.22
CA LYS A 95 14.45 -23.35 5.77
C LYS A 95 13.74 -22.12 5.18
N GLY A 96 12.40 -22.08 5.20
CA GLY A 96 11.60 -20.97 4.64
C GLY A 96 11.43 -21.00 3.12
N LYS A 97 11.91 -22.05 2.43
CA LYS A 97 11.75 -22.19 0.98
C LYS A 97 10.32 -22.59 0.63
N LEU A 98 9.74 -21.92 -0.36
CA LEU A 98 8.41 -22.24 -0.89
C LEU A 98 8.39 -23.69 -1.42
N VAL A 99 7.50 -24.51 -0.86
CA VAL A 99 7.25 -25.88 -1.31
C VAL A 99 6.12 -25.88 -2.34
N ARG A 100 4.97 -25.31 -1.96
CA ARG A 100 3.81 -25.17 -2.86
C ARG A 100 2.87 -24.05 -2.39
N VAL A 101 2.06 -23.58 -3.32
CA VAL A 101 0.92 -22.70 -3.04
C VAL A 101 -0.29 -23.61 -2.81
N LEU A 102 -0.95 -23.46 -1.68
CA LEU A 102 -2.12 -24.25 -1.28
C LEU A 102 -3.41 -23.63 -1.79
N ASP A 103 -3.53 -22.29 -1.65
CA ASP A 103 -4.71 -21.54 -2.03
C ASP A 103 -4.35 -20.11 -2.41
N THR A 104 -5.18 -19.47 -3.24
CA THR A 104 -5.02 -18.07 -3.64
C THR A 104 -6.38 -17.43 -3.81
N GLU A 105 -6.70 -16.47 -2.95
CA GLU A 105 -7.82 -15.56 -3.10
C GLU A 105 -7.35 -14.30 -3.83
N GLY A 106 -8.04 -13.93 -4.91
CA GLY A 106 -7.69 -12.75 -5.71
C GLY A 106 -7.92 -11.45 -4.93
N ALA A 107 -7.10 -10.42 -5.20
CA ALA A 107 -7.35 -9.09 -4.71
C ALA A 107 -8.56 -8.45 -5.43
N GLU A 108 -9.34 -7.64 -4.74
CA GLU A 108 -10.39 -6.79 -5.31
C GLU A 108 -9.91 -5.34 -5.32
N ASP A 109 -9.91 -4.71 -6.49
CA ASP A 109 -9.52 -3.31 -6.63
C ASP A 109 -10.46 -2.38 -5.88
N GLY A 110 -9.92 -1.29 -5.32
CA GLY A 110 -10.71 -0.23 -4.72
C GLY A 110 -11.53 0.54 -5.77
N GLN A 111 -12.52 1.26 -5.30
CA GLN A 111 -13.42 2.03 -6.15
C GLN A 111 -12.93 3.47 -6.31
N ASN A 112 -13.29 4.08 -7.44
CA ASN A 112 -13.05 5.50 -7.68
C ASN A 112 -14.04 6.36 -6.90
N ILE A 113 -13.56 7.47 -6.34
CA ILE A 113 -14.38 8.49 -5.68
C ILE A 113 -14.33 9.77 -6.51
N TYR A 114 -15.50 10.31 -6.80
CA TYR A 114 -15.66 11.58 -7.50
C TYR A 114 -16.01 12.67 -6.49
N LEU A 115 -15.23 13.74 -6.50
CA LEU A 115 -15.43 14.90 -5.63
C LEU A 115 -16.16 16.00 -6.39
N SER A 116 -16.97 16.78 -5.68
CA SER A 116 -17.64 17.98 -6.22
C SER A 116 -16.77 19.23 -6.23
N ILE A 117 -15.45 19.06 -6.06
CA ILE A 117 -14.49 20.16 -6.02
C ILE A 117 -14.08 20.53 -7.44
N ASP A 118 -14.16 21.81 -7.78
CA ASP A 118 -13.63 22.32 -9.02
C ASP A 118 -12.09 22.41 -8.94
N LYS A 119 -11.43 21.60 -9.75
CA LYS A 119 -9.98 21.49 -9.75
C LYS A 119 -9.31 22.81 -10.17
N GLU A 120 -9.81 23.47 -11.21
CA GLU A 120 -9.21 24.70 -11.74
C GLU A 120 -9.35 25.85 -10.75
N LEU A 121 -10.49 25.94 -10.08
CA LEU A 121 -10.71 26.93 -9.03
C LEU A 121 -9.76 26.71 -7.86
N GLN A 122 -9.58 25.46 -7.42
CA GLN A 122 -8.67 25.13 -6.33
C GLN A 122 -7.20 25.47 -6.68
N LEU A 123 -6.77 25.16 -7.89
CA LEU A 123 -5.43 25.51 -8.38
C LEU A 123 -5.22 27.02 -8.49
N PHE A 124 -6.27 27.77 -8.81
CA PHE A 124 -6.22 29.22 -8.89
C PHE A 124 -6.07 29.87 -7.51
N ILE A 125 -6.80 29.38 -6.51
CA ILE A 125 -6.78 29.92 -5.14
C ILE A 125 -5.41 29.73 -4.47
N ASN A 126 -4.71 28.64 -4.79
CA ASN A 126 -3.42 28.29 -4.18
C ASN A 126 -2.20 28.80 -4.99
N ARG A 127 -2.39 29.72 -5.91
CA ARG A 127 -1.30 30.43 -6.58
C ARG A 127 -0.86 31.64 -5.77
#